data_3e04dd17fa1addd7f0e176321186e1a8
#
_entry.id   3e04dd17fa1addd7f0e176321186e1a8
#
_cell.length_a   1.000
_cell.length_b   1.000
_cell.length_c   1.000
_cell.angle_alpha   90.00
_cell.angle_beta   90.00
_cell.angle_gamma   90.00
#
_symmetry.space_group_name_H-M   'P 1'
#
loop_
_entity.id
_entity.type
_entity.pdbx_description
1 polymer ?
#
loop_
_entity_poly.entity_id
_entity_poly.type
_entity_poly.pdbx_seq_one_letter_code
_entity_poly.pdbx_strand_id
1 'polypeptide(L)'
;MTANLDTAFGRVETDGTVLVKMPDGSEKQVGQWAAGDPNDGLNFYIRKFQELENEILLTLQRLKENKGNAEAALKLVERVKGSLSSPNFVGDITHLTNKLEELQVVAAVKKAEFSAAKAIAKEKAMEKRTQLVEEAEKLINSKQWKVTTQRFKDIV
;
A
#
# COMPACT_ATOMS: atom_id res chain seq x y z
N MET A 1 -21.42 -30.37 27.26
CA MET A 1 -20.09 -30.51 26.62
C MET A 1 -20.08 -29.75 25.32
N THR A 2 -19.43 -28.62 25.31
CA THR A 2 -19.18 -27.93 24.03
C THR A 2 -18.01 -28.63 23.34
N ALA A 3 -18.25 -29.18 22.17
CA ALA A 3 -17.19 -29.75 21.36
C ALA A 3 -16.22 -28.61 20.97
N ASN A 4 -14.92 -28.84 21.09
CA ASN A 4 -13.93 -27.89 20.63
C ASN A 4 -14.08 -27.72 19.14
N LEU A 5 -14.18 -26.47 18.70
CA LEU A 5 -14.26 -26.15 17.31
C LEU A 5 -12.90 -26.37 16.66
N ASP A 6 -12.83 -27.26 15.70
CA ASP A 6 -11.65 -27.53 14.90
C ASP A 6 -12.01 -27.25 13.43
N THR A 7 -11.28 -26.31 12.84
CA THR A 7 -11.47 -25.94 11.43
C THR A 7 -10.21 -26.27 10.64
N ALA A 8 -10.30 -26.17 9.32
CA ALA A 8 -9.16 -26.38 8.43
C ALA A 8 -8.00 -25.42 8.71
N PHE A 9 -8.26 -24.28 9.32
CA PHE A 9 -7.27 -23.20 9.50
C PHE A 9 -6.91 -22.89 10.94
N GLY A 10 -7.59 -23.48 11.90
CA GLY A 10 -7.31 -23.27 13.31
C GLY A 10 -8.25 -24.04 14.20
N ARG A 11 -7.93 -24.08 15.49
CA ARG A 11 -8.73 -24.75 16.51
C ARG A 11 -8.62 -24.01 17.84
N VAL A 12 -9.54 -24.33 18.72
CA VAL A 12 -9.51 -23.85 20.10
C VAL A 12 -9.49 -25.04 21.06
N GLU A 13 -8.67 -24.96 22.08
CA GLU A 13 -8.59 -25.97 23.14
C GLU A 13 -9.61 -25.70 24.26
N THR A 14 -9.83 -26.69 25.12
CA THR A 14 -10.79 -26.58 26.22
C THR A 14 -10.46 -25.47 27.21
N ASP A 15 -9.18 -25.14 27.37
CA ASP A 15 -8.72 -24.04 28.22
C ASP A 15 -8.84 -22.65 27.59
N GLY A 16 -9.36 -22.57 26.35
CA GLY A 16 -9.49 -21.33 25.63
C GLY A 16 -8.29 -20.94 24.76
N THR A 17 -7.26 -21.78 24.74
CA THR A 17 -6.10 -21.54 23.85
C THR A 17 -6.53 -21.64 22.39
N VAL A 18 -6.31 -20.57 21.63
CA VAL A 18 -6.63 -20.52 20.20
C VAL A 18 -5.35 -20.70 19.39
N LEU A 19 -5.40 -21.62 18.45
CA LEU A 19 -4.26 -22.01 17.61
C LEU A 19 -4.62 -21.80 16.13
N VAL A 20 -3.68 -21.28 15.37
CA VAL A 20 -3.76 -21.20 13.90
C VAL A 20 -2.91 -22.30 13.28
N LYS A 21 -3.45 -22.95 12.24
CA LYS A 21 -2.72 -23.96 11.48
C LYS A 21 -1.92 -23.24 10.39
N MET A 22 -0.60 -23.41 10.45
CA MET A 22 0.31 -22.79 9.50
C MET A 22 0.44 -23.66 8.22
N PRO A 23 0.84 -23.05 7.09
CA PRO A 23 1.01 -23.79 5.82
C PRO A 23 2.03 -24.93 5.90
N ASP A 24 3.01 -24.86 6.79
CA ASP A 24 4.01 -25.90 7.00
C ASP A 24 3.50 -27.07 7.85
N GLY A 25 2.23 -27.03 8.29
CA GLY A 25 1.62 -28.05 9.13
C GLY A 25 1.80 -27.80 10.63
N SER A 26 2.57 -26.79 11.03
CA SER A 26 2.70 -26.41 12.45
C SER A 26 1.47 -25.65 12.93
N GLU A 27 1.34 -25.54 14.24
CA GLU A 27 0.33 -24.71 14.87
C GLU A 27 0.99 -23.64 15.71
N LYS A 28 0.43 -22.43 15.69
CA LYS A 28 0.89 -21.31 16.51
C LYS A 28 -0.24 -20.80 17.38
N GLN A 29 0.06 -20.49 18.63
CA GLN A 29 -0.89 -19.86 19.53
C GLN A 29 -1.11 -18.41 19.10
N VAL A 30 -2.36 -18.05 18.83
CA VAL A 30 -2.74 -16.68 18.47
C VAL A 30 -3.26 -15.89 19.68
N GLY A 31 -3.75 -16.59 20.67
CA GLY A 31 -4.24 -15.97 21.90
C GLY A 31 -4.91 -16.97 22.80
N GLN A 32 -5.47 -16.47 23.88
CA GLN A 32 -6.22 -17.27 24.85
C GLN A 32 -7.53 -16.55 25.17
N TRP A 33 -8.61 -17.31 25.08
CA TRP A 33 -9.96 -16.82 25.37
C TRP A 33 -10.33 -17.23 26.80
N ALA A 34 -10.28 -16.27 27.71
CA ALA A 34 -10.43 -16.56 29.15
C ALA A 34 -11.87 -16.53 29.64
N ALA A 35 -12.79 -15.97 28.84
CA ALA A 35 -14.17 -15.74 29.28
C ALA A 35 -15.18 -16.33 28.29
N GLY A 36 -16.12 -17.10 28.78
CA GLY A 36 -17.21 -17.64 27.99
C GLY A 36 -16.85 -18.91 27.21
N ASP A 37 -17.55 -19.13 26.09
CA ASP A 37 -17.36 -20.31 25.27
C ASP A 37 -16.02 -20.20 24.48
N PRO A 38 -15.15 -21.22 24.55
CA PRO A 38 -13.92 -21.25 23.77
C PRO A 38 -14.14 -21.04 22.26
N ASN A 39 -15.26 -21.51 21.74
CA ASN A 39 -15.61 -21.33 20.32
C ASN A 39 -15.80 -19.87 19.93
N ASP A 40 -16.25 -19.02 20.87
CA ASP A 40 -16.34 -17.56 20.65
C ASP A 40 -14.95 -16.95 20.46
N GLY A 41 -13.94 -17.48 21.15
CA GLY A 41 -12.56 -17.09 20.98
C GLY A 41 -12.04 -17.39 19.57
N LEU A 42 -12.29 -18.61 19.10
CA LEU A 42 -11.93 -18.98 17.73
C LEU A 42 -12.63 -18.08 16.70
N ASN A 43 -13.92 -17.86 16.85
CA ASN A 43 -14.69 -16.99 15.95
C ASN A 43 -14.20 -15.54 15.96
N PHE A 44 -13.76 -15.05 17.12
CA PHE A 44 -13.16 -13.72 17.27
C PHE A 44 -11.90 -13.57 16.39
N TYR A 45 -11.00 -14.56 16.44
CA TYR A 45 -9.78 -14.55 15.64
C TYR A 45 -10.03 -14.82 14.16
N ILE A 46 -11.06 -15.58 13.82
CA ILE A 46 -11.51 -15.76 12.43
C ILE A 46 -12.00 -14.41 11.86
N ARG A 47 -12.75 -13.64 12.63
CA ARG A 47 -13.20 -12.30 12.21
C ARG A 47 -12.04 -11.34 12.01
N LYS A 48 -11.03 -11.39 12.87
CA LYS A 48 -9.80 -10.59 12.68
C LYS A 48 -9.13 -10.91 11.35
N PHE A 49 -9.06 -12.19 10.99
CA PHE A 49 -8.53 -12.60 9.69
C PHE A 49 -9.36 -12.03 8.54
N GLN A 50 -10.68 -12.12 8.62
CA GLN A 50 -11.59 -11.61 7.58
C GLN A 50 -11.47 -10.10 7.42
N GLU A 51 -11.34 -9.37 8.50
CA GLU A 51 -11.13 -7.91 8.46
C GLU A 51 -9.82 -7.55 7.76
N LEU A 52 -8.75 -8.28 8.08
CA LEU A 52 -7.44 -8.08 7.47
C LEU A 52 -7.46 -8.44 5.99
N GLU A 53 -8.09 -9.56 5.62
CA GLU A 53 -8.26 -9.99 4.24
C GLU A 53 -9.04 -8.94 3.43
N ASN A 54 -10.13 -8.43 4.00
CA ASN A 54 -10.94 -7.39 3.37
C ASN A 54 -10.14 -6.09 3.18
N GLU A 55 -9.31 -5.71 4.15
CA GLU A 55 -8.43 -4.54 4.04
C GLU A 55 -7.46 -4.69 2.87
N ILE A 56 -6.86 -5.86 2.75
CA ILE A 56 -5.92 -6.18 1.66
C ILE A 56 -6.63 -6.13 0.30
N LEU A 57 -7.78 -6.80 0.19
CA LEU A 57 -8.55 -6.86 -1.05
C LEU A 57 -9.04 -5.47 -1.48
N LEU A 58 -9.53 -4.67 -0.54
CA LEU A 58 -9.98 -3.31 -0.82
C LEU A 58 -8.83 -2.41 -1.27
N THR A 59 -7.68 -2.52 -0.60
CA THR A 59 -6.48 -1.76 -0.97
C THR A 59 -6.01 -2.15 -2.37
N LEU A 60 -6.00 -3.45 -2.68
CA LEU A 60 -5.64 -3.97 -3.98
C LEU A 60 -6.58 -3.44 -5.07
N GLN A 61 -7.88 -3.48 -4.82
CA GLN A 61 -8.88 -2.96 -5.77
C GLN A 61 -8.69 -1.47 -6.02
N ARG A 62 -8.49 -0.68 -4.99
CA ARG A 62 -8.24 0.76 -5.11
C ARG A 62 -7.00 1.06 -5.94
N LEU A 63 -5.93 0.30 -5.73
CA LEU A 63 -4.70 0.47 -6.52
C LEU A 63 -4.94 0.13 -8.00
N LYS A 64 -5.66 -0.94 -8.29
CA LYS A 64 -6.01 -1.34 -9.66
C LYS A 64 -6.87 -0.26 -10.36
N GLU A 65 -7.70 0.44 -9.59
CA GLU A 65 -8.53 1.54 -10.09
C GLU A 65 -7.81 2.90 -10.09
N ASN A 66 -6.53 2.94 -9.74
CA ASN A 66 -5.72 4.17 -9.62
C ASN A 66 -6.25 5.17 -8.58
N LYS A 67 -6.95 4.68 -7.56
CA LYS A 67 -7.53 5.49 -6.48
C LYS A 67 -6.78 5.37 -5.16
N GLY A 68 -5.84 4.42 -5.05
CA GLY A 68 -5.12 4.13 -3.82
C GLY A 68 -3.75 4.79 -3.76
N ASN A 69 -3.15 4.73 -2.57
CA ASN A 69 -1.79 5.17 -2.32
C ASN A 69 -0.87 3.96 -2.24
N ALA A 70 0.06 3.86 -3.19
CA ALA A 70 0.98 2.72 -3.28
C ALA A 70 1.91 2.61 -2.07
N GLU A 71 2.37 3.73 -1.50
CA GLU A 71 3.22 3.71 -0.30
C GLU A 71 2.48 3.19 0.92
N ALA A 72 1.22 3.62 1.11
CA ALA A 72 0.37 3.13 2.19
C ALA A 72 0.12 1.63 2.02
N ALA A 73 -0.08 1.16 0.80
CA ALA A 73 -0.24 -0.26 0.48
C ALA A 73 1.01 -1.07 0.83
N LEU A 74 2.19 -0.57 0.52
CA LEU A 74 3.46 -1.22 0.87
C LEU A 74 3.67 -1.28 2.38
N LYS A 75 3.28 -0.24 3.11
CA LYS A 75 3.31 -0.25 4.59
C LYS A 75 2.35 -1.28 5.16
N LEU A 76 1.16 -1.42 4.56
CA LEU A 76 0.21 -2.47 4.94
C LEU A 76 0.82 -3.86 4.72
N VAL A 77 1.47 -4.08 3.58
CA VAL A 77 2.16 -5.35 3.27
C VAL A 77 3.21 -5.67 4.35
N GLU A 78 4.05 -4.72 4.70
CA GLU A 78 5.08 -4.91 5.72
C GLU A 78 4.48 -5.21 7.09
N ARG A 79 3.43 -4.48 7.47
CA ARG A 79 2.72 -4.69 8.73
C ARG A 79 2.14 -6.11 8.81
N VAL A 80 1.49 -6.56 7.74
CA VAL A 80 0.88 -7.89 7.69
C VAL A 80 1.94 -8.99 7.66
N LYS A 81 3.02 -8.81 6.91
CA LYS A 81 4.15 -9.75 6.91
C LYS A 81 4.77 -9.91 8.29
N GLY A 82 4.91 -8.83 9.02
CA GLY A 82 5.33 -8.86 10.42
C GLY A 82 4.36 -9.65 11.31
N SER A 83 3.07 -9.52 11.06
CA SER A 83 2.03 -10.27 11.78
C SER A 83 2.02 -11.76 11.43
N LEU A 84 2.52 -12.17 10.27
CA LEU A 84 2.57 -13.58 9.88
C LEU A 84 3.59 -14.38 10.70
N SER A 85 4.62 -13.76 11.20
CA SER A 85 5.60 -14.42 12.08
C SER A 85 5.04 -14.66 13.48
N SER A 86 4.09 -13.83 13.93
CA SER A 86 3.37 -13.99 15.20
C SER A 86 1.89 -13.66 14.96
N PRO A 87 1.14 -14.59 14.34
CA PRO A 87 -0.23 -14.30 13.93
C PRO A 87 -1.16 -14.11 15.14
N ASN A 88 -2.05 -13.14 15.02
CA ASN A 88 -3.11 -12.85 15.98
C ASN A 88 -4.50 -13.05 15.37
N PHE A 89 -4.58 -13.93 14.38
CA PHE A 89 -5.78 -14.24 13.63
C PHE A 89 -5.78 -15.70 13.22
N VAL A 90 -6.95 -16.23 12.87
CA VAL A 90 -7.14 -17.61 12.38
C VAL A 90 -7.77 -17.54 10.99
N GLY A 91 -7.12 -18.14 10.03
CA GLY A 91 -7.60 -18.22 8.66
C GLY A 91 -6.61 -18.89 7.73
N ASP A 92 -6.90 -18.86 6.44
CA ASP A 92 -6.04 -19.43 5.41
C ASP A 92 -4.82 -18.53 5.17
N ILE A 93 -3.73 -18.85 5.86
CA ILE A 93 -2.48 -18.09 5.78
C ILE A 93 -1.90 -18.12 4.35
N THR A 94 -2.01 -19.24 3.66
CA THR A 94 -1.53 -19.36 2.27
C THR A 94 -2.27 -18.40 1.35
N HIS A 95 -3.60 -18.36 1.44
CA HIS A 95 -4.41 -17.44 0.65
C HIS A 95 -4.08 -15.97 0.98
N LEU A 96 -3.93 -15.66 2.26
CA LEU A 96 -3.56 -14.31 2.72
C LEU A 96 -2.19 -13.91 2.17
N THR A 97 -1.21 -14.81 2.25
CA THR A 97 0.15 -14.59 1.73
C THR A 97 0.13 -14.34 0.23
N ASN A 98 -0.63 -15.12 -0.54
CA ASN A 98 -0.76 -14.94 -1.98
C ASN A 98 -1.37 -13.58 -2.33
N LYS A 99 -2.41 -13.16 -1.61
CA LYS A 99 -3.02 -11.84 -1.81
C LYS A 99 -2.10 -10.71 -1.40
N LEU A 100 -1.32 -10.93 -0.36
CA LEU A 100 -0.33 -9.96 0.11
C LEU A 100 0.80 -9.78 -0.91
N GLU A 101 1.28 -10.86 -1.51
CA GLU A 101 2.28 -10.82 -2.59
C GLU A 101 1.72 -10.11 -3.83
N GLU A 102 0.48 -10.40 -4.22
CA GLU A 102 -0.20 -9.71 -5.30
C GLU A 102 -0.29 -8.20 -5.01
N LEU A 103 -0.69 -7.83 -3.80
CA LEU A 103 -0.73 -6.43 -3.38
C LEU A 103 0.64 -5.78 -3.43
N GLN A 104 1.68 -6.48 -2.99
CA GLN A 104 3.05 -5.98 -3.03
C GLN A 104 3.50 -5.69 -4.45
N VAL A 105 3.25 -6.61 -5.38
CA VAL A 105 3.61 -6.45 -6.79
C VAL A 105 2.86 -5.26 -7.41
N VAL A 106 1.55 -5.21 -7.24
CA VAL A 106 0.72 -4.11 -7.78
C VAL A 106 1.15 -2.78 -7.18
N ALA A 107 1.37 -2.72 -5.87
CA ALA A 107 1.81 -1.49 -5.21
C ALA A 107 3.19 -1.02 -5.69
N ALA A 108 4.13 -1.95 -5.89
CA ALA A 108 5.46 -1.64 -6.42
C ALA A 108 5.37 -1.10 -7.86
N VAL A 109 4.56 -1.71 -8.71
CA VAL A 109 4.32 -1.26 -10.08
C VAL A 109 3.69 0.13 -10.09
N LYS A 110 2.65 0.35 -9.29
CA LYS A 110 1.97 1.66 -9.20
C LYS A 110 2.89 2.76 -8.65
N LYS A 111 3.72 2.42 -7.68
CA LYS A 111 4.74 3.34 -7.16
C LYS A 111 5.75 3.72 -8.22
N ALA A 112 6.24 2.75 -8.99
CA ALA A 112 7.18 2.96 -10.08
C ALA A 112 6.55 3.82 -11.20
N GLU A 113 5.31 3.52 -11.61
CA GLU A 113 4.56 4.29 -12.59
C GLU A 113 4.36 5.73 -12.13
N PHE A 114 3.98 5.93 -10.87
CA PHE A 114 3.79 7.26 -10.28
C PHE A 114 5.10 8.04 -10.26
N SER A 115 6.19 7.41 -9.82
CA SER A 115 7.52 8.02 -9.78
C SER A 115 8.01 8.37 -11.19
N ALA A 116 7.82 7.48 -12.15
CA ALA A 116 8.17 7.72 -13.56
C ALA A 116 7.35 8.88 -14.14
N ALA A 117 6.04 8.90 -13.92
CA ALA A 117 5.16 9.99 -14.35
C ALA A 117 5.56 11.33 -13.73
N LYS A 118 5.89 11.32 -12.44
CA LYS A 118 6.36 12.50 -11.72
C LYS A 118 7.70 12.99 -12.25
N ALA A 119 8.64 12.09 -12.54
CA ALA A 119 9.93 12.42 -13.14
C ALA A 119 9.77 13.02 -14.53
N ILE A 120 8.92 12.41 -15.38
CA ILE A 120 8.61 12.91 -16.72
C ILE A 120 7.95 14.30 -16.65
N ALA A 121 6.98 14.48 -15.76
CA ALA A 121 6.32 15.77 -15.55
C ALA A 121 7.30 16.85 -15.09
N LYS A 122 8.22 16.49 -14.19
CA LYS A 122 9.28 17.37 -13.70
C LYS A 122 10.23 17.75 -14.84
N GLU A 123 10.66 16.78 -15.63
CA GLU A 123 11.54 17.00 -16.78
C GLU A 123 10.88 17.90 -17.82
N LYS A 124 9.62 17.62 -18.17
CA LYS A 124 8.84 18.48 -19.09
C LYS A 124 8.67 19.90 -18.56
N ALA A 125 8.43 20.04 -17.26
CA ALA A 125 8.32 21.34 -16.60
C ALA A 125 9.65 22.08 -16.64
N MET A 126 10.78 21.40 -16.44
CA MET A 126 12.12 21.98 -16.56
C MET A 126 12.45 22.37 -18.00
N GLU A 127 12.17 21.51 -18.98
CA GLU A 127 12.33 21.80 -20.40
C GLU A 127 11.52 23.03 -20.81
N LYS A 128 10.25 23.07 -20.42
CA LYS A 128 9.36 24.20 -20.70
C LYS A 128 9.87 25.49 -20.05
N ARG A 129 10.36 25.40 -18.82
CA ARG A 129 10.97 26.53 -18.12
C ARG A 129 12.25 26.99 -18.81
N THR A 130 13.12 26.07 -19.23
CA THR A 130 14.35 26.35 -19.98
C THR A 130 14.02 27.02 -21.31
N GLN A 131 13.04 26.48 -22.06
CA GLN A 131 12.59 27.05 -23.30
C GLN A 131 12.04 28.45 -23.11
N LEU A 132 11.25 28.68 -22.07
CA LEU A 132 10.72 30.02 -21.77
C LEU A 132 11.83 31.01 -21.41
N VAL A 133 12.84 30.56 -20.67
CA VAL A 133 14.00 31.38 -20.33
C VAL A 133 14.81 31.71 -21.56
N GLU A 134 15.09 30.73 -22.45
CA GLU A 134 15.78 30.93 -23.70
C GLU A 134 15.03 31.91 -24.63
N GLU A 135 13.71 31.72 -24.75
CA GLU A 135 12.86 32.63 -25.53
C GLU A 135 12.86 34.05 -24.95
N ALA A 136 12.78 34.13 -23.60
CA ALA A 136 12.84 35.42 -22.91
C ALA A 136 14.19 36.08 -23.10
N GLU A 137 15.31 35.36 -23.05
CA GLU A 137 16.66 35.88 -23.31
C GLU A 137 16.80 36.35 -24.73
N LYS A 138 16.32 35.58 -25.73
CA LYS A 138 16.29 35.98 -27.13
C LYS A 138 15.47 37.24 -27.34
N LEU A 139 14.31 37.31 -26.72
CA LEU A 139 13.44 38.47 -26.78
C LEU A 139 14.05 39.69 -26.09
N ILE A 140 14.68 39.50 -24.96
CA ILE A 140 15.39 40.58 -24.24
C ILE A 140 16.56 41.07 -25.09
N ASN A 141 17.37 40.19 -25.63
CA ASN A 141 18.51 40.57 -26.47
C ASN A 141 18.07 41.25 -27.77
N SER A 142 17.03 40.74 -28.43
CA SER A 142 16.54 41.30 -29.69
C SER A 142 15.71 42.56 -29.46
N LYS A 143 14.80 42.57 -28.49
CA LYS A 143 13.98 43.74 -28.13
C LYS A 143 14.76 44.79 -27.38
N GLN A 144 15.72 44.44 -26.56
CA GLN A 144 16.54 45.38 -25.80
C GLN A 144 17.40 46.22 -26.74
N TRP A 145 17.91 45.64 -27.83
CA TRP A 145 18.55 46.40 -28.88
C TRP A 145 17.59 47.38 -29.56
N LYS A 146 16.41 46.89 -29.94
CA LYS A 146 15.43 47.71 -30.63
C LYS A 146 14.78 48.74 -29.73
N VAL A 147 14.36 48.31 -28.54
CA VAL A 147 13.71 49.17 -27.56
C VAL A 147 14.68 50.16 -26.92
N THR A 148 15.90 49.76 -26.61
CA THR A 148 16.92 50.66 -26.08
C THR A 148 17.34 51.67 -27.12
N THR A 149 17.54 51.25 -28.34
CA THR A 149 17.83 52.17 -29.45
C THR A 149 16.66 53.12 -29.70
N GLN A 150 15.40 52.62 -29.62
CA GLN A 150 14.22 53.43 -29.81
C GLN A 150 13.97 54.37 -28.63
N ARG A 151 14.23 53.91 -27.42
CA ARG A 151 14.18 54.74 -26.19
C ARG A 151 15.23 55.86 -26.23
N PHE A 152 16.42 55.57 -26.68
CA PHE A 152 17.44 56.60 -26.89
C PHE A 152 17.03 57.62 -27.94
N LYS A 153 16.35 57.19 -28.99
CA LYS A 153 15.80 58.07 -30.00
C LYS A 153 14.62 58.89 -29.50
N ASP A 154 13.79 58.30 -28.63
CA ASP A 154 12.61 58.95 -28.04
C ASP A 154 12.97 59.91 -26.91
N ILE A 155 14.09 59.72 -26.23
CA ILE A 155 14.56 60.57 -25.16
C ILE A 155 15.35 61.78 -25.72
N VAL A 156 15.88 61.65 -26.88
CA VAL A 156 16.57 62.74 -27.60
C VAL A 156 15.56 63.45 -28.54
#